data_2d9c7f55d66113fb5805546915e4258d
#
_entry.id   2d9c7f55d66113fb5805546915e4258d
#
_cell.length_a   1.000
_cell.length_b   1.000
_cell.length_c   1.000
_cell.angle_alpha   90.00
_cell.angle_beta   90.00
_cell.angle_gamma   90.00
#
_symmetry.space_group_name_H-M   'P 1'
#
loop_
_entity.id
_entity.type
_entity.pdbx_description
1 polymer ?
#
loop_
_entity_poly.entity_id
_entity_poly.type
_entity_poly.pdbx_seq_one_letter_code
_entity_poly.pdbx_strand_id
1 'polypeptide(L)'
;MKCSFYKLLYPHSLEEAKEGSYMIAIFTPREKVLDGHGEKLTSIKVVGHYLPTMEGMKVDMQGHWRKDPRYGLQFEMESYEEVIAPGKNGIVAYLSSGLIEGIGKKLAAQIYDKFGEDTLNILDREPNRISEVPGIGQKRSELIRNSYMETRCARKIITLLAPLDVSATQAVHLQKQLGYEAEFLLRNKPYSIYERGLIEFSLAEKLAARSGIPKTDPDRIAAALLYTLERQEHNGHLCQHKEFFIRDAIHVLDTPELRRMEVAQHAFSMLKAGRLILYHDHVYRPVYAQAEQDVAQRIREMLTMNRLPYVADLDDEIDKEQAALGITLAPEQRQAVKTALSYPLCIISGGPGTGKTMLQRILLNIYARWFPDNQIICCAPTGRAARRMEFSTRFPATTAHKALNLTGGGLHRLEMPEPLDADLLLCDEVSMMDMLLTWNLFHALPLNCRLILVGDADQLPSVGPNTVKIRKV
;
A
#
# COMPACT_ATOMS: atom_id res chain seq x y z
N MET A 1 -0.95 -30.79 13.36
CA MET A 1 -0.06 -31.90 12.91
C MET A 1 1.26 -31.81 13.66
N LYS A 2 1.56 -32.82 14.46
CA LYS A 2 2.76 -32.83 15.30
C LYS A 2 4.00 -33.30 14.53
N CYS A 3 4.98 -32.42 14.41
CA CYS A 3 6.20 -32.65 13.63
C CYS A 3 7.47 -32.23 14.37
N SER A 4 8.62 -32.65 13.85
CA SER A 4 9.93 -32.14 14.26
C SER A 4 10.66 -31.64 13.04
N PHE A 5 11.31 -30.48 13.14
CA PHE A 5 12.15 -29.94 12.07
C PHE A 5 13.32 -30.89 11.78
N TYR A 6 13.61 -31.08 10.51
CA TYR A 6 14.71 -31.91 10.05
C TYR A 6 15.75 -31.11 9.26
N LYS A 7 15.33 -30.38 8.21
CA LYS A 7 16.26 -29.66 7.33
C LYS A 7 15.59 -28.49 6.64
N LEU A 8 16.28 -27.35 6.57
CA LEU A 8 15.91 -26.20 5.73
C LEU A 8 16.35 -26.47 4.27
N LEU A 9 15.49 -26.20 3.31
CA LEU A 9 15.77 -26.31 1.87
C LEU A 9 15.93 -24.95 1.21
N TYR A 10 15.13 -23.96 1.64
CA TYR A 10 15.17 -22.58 1.16
C TYR A 10 14.67 -21.63 2.26
N PRO A 11 15.30 -20.46 2.44
CA PRO A 11 16.58 -20.04 1.84
C PRO A 11 17.76 -20.91 2.29
N HIS A 12 18.92 -20.71 1.67
CA HIS A 12 20.09 -21.55 1.97
C HIS A 12 20.80 -21.19 3.27
N SER A 13 20.52 -20.02 3.85
CA SER A 13 21.06 -19.58 5.15
C SER A 13 19.94 -19.18 6.11
N LEU A 14 20.18 -19.40 7.42
CA LEU A 14 19.28 -18.96 8.49
C LEU A 14 19.24 -17.43 8.64
N GLU A 15 20.24 -16.72 8.14
CA GLU A 15 20.29 -15.25 8.17
C GLU A 15 19.28 -14.62 7.22
N GLU A 16 19.12 -15.18 6.03
CA GLU A 16 18.08 -14.79 5.08
C GLU A 16 16.68 -15.12 5.60
N ALA A 17 16.55 -16.18 6.42
CA ALA A 17 15.28 -16.59 7.01
C ALA A 17 14.76 -15.64 8.12
N LYS A 18 15.62 -14.76 8.67
CA LYS A 18 15.27 -13.88 9.80
C LYS A 18 14.28 -12.76 9.46
N GLU A 19 14.16 -12.37 8.20
CA GLU A 19 13.32 -11.26 7.79
C GLU A 19 11.89 -11.64 7.36
N GLY A 20 11.42 -12.84 7.72
CA GLY A 20 10.07 -13.30 7.33
C GLY A 20 9.96 -13.70 5.86
N SER A 21 11.06 -14.10 5.25
CA SER A 21 11.08 -14.67 3.91
C SER A 21 10.27 -15.96 3.83
N TYR A 22 9.76 -16.25 2.64
CA TYR A 22 9.15 -17.54 2.35
C TYR A 22 10.18 -18.66 2.47
N MET A 23 9.84 -19.72 3.19
CA MET A 23 10.76 -20.80 3.51
C MET A 23 10.21 -22.15 3.06
N ILE A 24 11.12 -23.07 2.76
CA ILE A 24 10.83 -24.46 2.44
C ILE A 24 11.70 -25.34 3.32
N ALA A 25 11.08 -26.22 4.09
CA ALA A 25 11.80 -27.10 5.00
C ALA A 25 11.21 -28.51 5.01
N ILE A 26 12.02 -29.47 5.44
CA ILE A 26 11.59 -30.86 5.67
C ILE A 26 11.35 -31.03 7.16
N PHE A 27 10.21 -31.64 7.47
CA PHE A 27 9.82 -32.03 8.82
C PHE A 27 9.56 -33.53 8.89
N THR A 28 9.82 -34.10 10.05
CA THR A 28 9.50 -35.49 10.36
C THR A 28 8.21 -35.52 11.17
N PRO A 29 7.13 -36.17 10.68
CA PRO A 29 5.89 -36.29 11.42
C PRO A 29 6.08 -37.19 12.67
N ARG A 30 5.48 -36.80 13.79
CA ARG A 30 5.50 -37.55 15.06
C ARG A 30 4.23 -38.37 15.28
N GLU A 31 3.25 -38.22 14.39
CA GLU A 31 2.02 -38.97 14.32
C GLU A 31 1.87 -39.63 12.97
N LYS A 32 0.94 -40.58 12.83
CA LYS A 32 0.74 -41.28 11.57
C LYS A 32 0.07 -40.34 10.57
N VAL A 33 0.83 -39.80 9.63
CA VAL A 33 0.34 -38.99 8.53
C VAL A 33 0.37 -39.86 7.27
N LEU A 34 -0.74 -39.92 6.54
CA LEU A 34 -0.89 -40.67 5.30
C LEU A 34 -0.89 -39.71 4.11
N ASP A 35 -0.33 -40.10 3.00
CA ASP A 35 -0.48 -39.38 1.73
C ASP A 35 -1.85 -39.65 1.07
N GLY A 36 -2.10 -39.05 -0.09
CA GLY A 36 -3.34 -39.25 -0.85
C GLY A 36 -3.56 -40.67 -1.37
N HIS A 37 -2.59 -41.57 -1.21
CA HIS A 37 -2.63 -42.99 -1.61
C HIS A 37 -2.68 -43.94 -0.42
N GLY A 38 -2.67 -43.39 0.82
CA GLY A 38 -2.74 -44.18 2.05
C GLY A 38 -1.38 -44.67 2.54
N GLU A 39 -0.27 -44.24 1.96
CA GLU A 39 1.08 -44.58 2.41
C GLU A 39 1.53 -43.65 3.56
N LYS A 40 2.29 -44.21 4.52
CA LYS A 40 2.80 -43.44 5.65
C LYS A 40 3.95 -42.54 5.23
N LEU A 41 3.77 -41.23 5.39
CA LEU A 41 4.82 -40.24 5.16
C LEU A 41 5.86 -40.30 6.29
N THR A 42 7.11 -40.49 5.92
CA THR A 42 8.28 -40.44 6.84
C THR A 42 8.89 -39.05 6.92
N SER A 43 8.67 -38.24 5.91
CA SER A 43 9.08 -36.83 5.85
C SER A 43 8.03 -35.99 5.11
N ILE A 44 7.90 -34.76 5.50
CA ILE A 44 6.91 -33.81 4.95
C ILE A 44 7.65 -32.56 4.51
N LYS A 45 7.42 -32.12 3.27
CA LYS A 45 7.86 -30.83 2.80
C LYS A 45 6.87 -29.79 3.28
N VAL A 46 7.31 -28.91 4.17
CA VAL A 46 6.52 -27.81 4.72
C VAL A 46 6.98 -26.52 4.08
N VAL A 47 6.03 -25.70 3.68
CA VAL A 47 6.26 -24.39 3.07
C VAL A 47 5.51 -23.32 3.83
N GLY A 48 6.05 -22.11 3.89
CA GLY A 48 5.43 -20.99 4.59
C GLY A 48 6.44 -19.94 5.05
N HIS A 49 5.95 -18.97 5.78
CA HIS A 49 6.77 -17.94 6.42
C HIS A 49 7.04 -18.29 7.88
N TYR A 50 8.21 -17.90 8.39
CA TYR A 50 8.59 -18.14 9.79
C TYR A 50 8.50 -19.62 10.20
N LEU A 51 8.92 -20.54 9.31
CA LEU A 51 9.00 -21.94 9.67
C LEU A 51 9.92 -22.14 10.87
N PRO A 52 9.56 -23.01 11.82
CA PRO A 52 10.44 -23.38 12.91
C PRO A 52 11.64 -24.17 12.37
N THR A 53 12.83 -23.56 12.36
CA THR A 53 14.02 -24.10 11.68
C THR A 53 15.04 -24.69 12.65
N MET A 54 14.65 -24.98 13.85
CA MET A 54 15.55 -25.54 14.87
C MET A 54 15.56 -27.05 14.81
N GLU A 55 16.77 -27.65 14.73
CA GLU A 55 16.97 -29.08 14.73
C GLU A 55 16.39 -29.72 15.98
N GLY A 56 15.50 -30.69 15.80
CA GLY A 56 14.83 -31.40 16.88
C GLY A 56 13.67 -30.66 17.55
N MET A 57 13.34 -29.44 17.13
CA MET A 57 12.20 -28.70 17.66
C MET A 57 10.90 -29.45 17.40
N LYS A 58 10.07 -29.56 18.42
CA LYS A 58 8.74 -30.17 18.35
C LYS A 58 7.71 -29.11 18.17
N VAL A 59 6.91 -29.24 17.13
CA VAL A 59 5.85 -28.26 16.78
C VAL A 59 4.55 -28.97 16.51
N ASP A 60 3.46 -28.30 16.85
CA ASP A 60 2.12 -28.67 16.40
C ASP A 60 1.69 -27.65 15.34
N MET A 61 1.69 -28.08 14.07
CA MET A 61 1.43 -27.21 12.91
C MET A 61 -0.04 -27.29 12.51
N GLN A 62 -0.57 -26.12 12.15
CA GLN A 62 -1.86 -25.95 11.48
C GLN A 62 -1.60 -25.45 10.05
N GLY A 63 -2.41 -25.91 9.10
CA GLY A 63 -2.28 -25.58 7.68
C GLY A 63 -3.01 -26.61 6.82
N HIS A 64 -2.79 -26.54 5.54
CA HIS A 64 -3.46 -27.41 4.57
C HIS A 64 -2.48 -28.05 3.58
N TRP A 65 -2.90 -29.16 2.99
CA TRP A 65 -2.12 -29.84 1.96
C TRP A 65 -2.35 -29.19 0.61
N ARG A 66 -1.23 -28.89 -0.08
CA ARG A 66 -1.21 -28.34 -1.45
C ARG A 66 -0.40 -29.21 -2.37
N LYS A 67 -0.89 -29.46 -3.58
CA LYS A 67 -0.15 -30.15 -4.62
C LYS A 67 0.48 -29.13 -5.56
N ASP A 68 1.79 -28.99 -5.50
CA ASP A 68 2.56 -28.14 -6.41
C ASP A 68 2.86 -28.91 -7.69
N PRO A 69 2.68 -28.31 -8.90
CA PRO A 69 2.92 -28.99 -10.18
C PRO A 69 4.37 -29.45 -10.39
N ARG A 70 5.35 -28.76 -9.79
CA ARG A 70 6.79 -29.05 -9.94
C ARG A 70 7.37 -29.80 -8.75
N TYR A 71 6.87 -29.52 -7.54
CA TYR A 71 7.49 -29.97 -6.30
C TYR A 71 6.67 -31.01 -5.54
N GLY A 72 5.53 -31.43 -6.07
CA GLY A 72 4.68 -32.49 -5.52
C GLY A 72 3.86 -32.04 -4.31
N LEU A 73 3.52 -32.98 -3.42
CA LEU A 73 2.71 -32.73 -2.23
C LEU A 73 3.51 -31.95 -1.19
N GLN A 74 2.95 -30.83 -0.75
CA GLN A 74 3.54 -29.93 0.26
C GLN A 74 2.48 -29.59 1.31
N PHE A 75 2.92 -29.36 2.55
CA PHE A 75 2.07 -28.85 3.60
C PHE A 75 2.32 -27.32 3.72
N GLU A 76 1.33 -26.53 3.37
CA GLU A 76 1.38 -25.07 3.53
C GLU A 76 1.00 -24.73 4.96
N MET A 77 2.00 -24.29 5.73
CA MET A 77 1.84 -23.98 7.15
C MET A 77 1.25 -22.58 7.31
N GLU A 78 0.16 -22.49 8.03
CA GLU A 78 -0.51 -21.25 8.39
C GLU A 78 -0.09 -20.75 9.77
N SER A 79 0.02 -21.67 10.72
CA SER A 79 0.49 -21.38 12.09
C SER A 79 1.10 -22.61 12.74
N TYR A 80 1.83 -22.42 13.83
CA TYR A 80 2.31 -23.50 14.65
C TYR A 80 2.42 -23.08 16.12
N GLU A 81 2.28 -24.06 16.99
CA GLU A 81 2.61 -23.95 18.41
C GLU A 81 3.90 -24.72 18.71
N GLU A 82 4.83 -24.05 19.35
CA GLU A 82 6.04 -24.72 19.80
C GLU A 82 5.72 -25.58 21.02
N VAL A 83 5.94 -26.87 20.89
CA VAL A 83 5.97 -27.77 22.03
C VAL A 83 7.38 -27.69 22.63
N ILE A 84 7.64 -26.64 23.41
CA ILE A 84 8.92 -26.51 24.14
C ILE A 84 8.99 -27.68 25.12
N ALA A 85 9.97 -28.55 24.91
CA ALA A 85 10.14 -29.63 25.81
C ALA A 85 10.47 -29.07 27.22
N PRO A 86 9.79 -29.49 28.27
CA PRO A 86 10.14 -29.06 29.61
C PRO A 86 11.60 -29.45 29.94
N GLY A 87 12.26 -28.59 30.70
CA GLY A 87 13.63 -28.80 31.14
C GLY A 87 14.71 -28.09 30.34
N LYS A 88 15.94 -28.19 30.83
CA LYS A 88 17.12 -27.46 30.35
C LYS A 88 17.34 -27.58 28.86
N ASN A 89 17.28 -28.78 28.32
CA ASN A 89 17.58 -29.01 26.90
C ASN A 89 16.56 -28.32 25.96
N GLY A 90 15.27 -28.27 26.33
CA GLY A 90 14.22 -27.64 25.53
C GLY A 90 14.35 -26.12 25.52
N ILE A 91 14.52 -25.51 26.68
CA ILE A 91 14.61 -24.05 26.82
C ILE A 91 15.92 -23.53 26.23
N VAL A 92 17.05 -24.19 26.49
CA VAL A 92 18.36 -23.83 25.90
C VAL A 92 18.32 -23.92 24.37
N ALA A 93 17.74 -24.99 23.86
CA ALA A 93 17.58 -25.16 22.42
C ALA A 93 16.71 -24.06 21.81
N TYR A 94 15.59 -23.70 22.42
CA TYR A 94 14.72 -22.60 21.99
C TYR A 94 15.45 -21.25 21.96
N LEU A 95 16.12 -20.87 23.04
CA LEU A 95 16.83 -19.60 23.13
C LEU A 95 17.99 -19.49 22.12
N SER A 96 18.65 -20.62 21.80
CA SER A 96 19.78 -20.66 20.85
C SER A 96 19.38 -20.94 19.39
N SER A 97 18.08 -20.92 19.08
CA SER A 97 17.54 -21.26 17.74
C SER A 97 17.97 -20.34 16.59
N GLY A 98 18.52 -19.17 16.91
CA GLY A 98 18.78 -18.12 15.95
C GLY A 98 17.58 -17.19 15.68
N LEU A 99 16.40 -17.50 16.23
CA LEU A 99 15.22 -16.64 16.17
C LEU A 99 15.34 -15.42 17.09
N ILE A 100 16.16 -15.54 18.15
CA ILE A 100 16.39 -14.46 19.11
C ILE A 100 17.82 -13.96 18.92
N GLU A 101 17.95 -12.74 18.43
CA GLU A 101 19.26 -12.14 18.20
C GLU A 101 20.05 -11.98 19.51
N GLY A 102 21.33 -12.20 19.43
CA GLY A 102 22.23 -12.03 20.57
C GLY A 102 22.32 -13.22 21.52
N ILE A 103 21.60 -14.33 21.30
CA ILE A 103 21.67 -15.54 22.11
C ILE A 103 22.27 -16.70 21.32
N GLY A 104 23.52 -17.06 21.63
CA GLY A 104 24.12 -18.31 21.15
C GLY A 104 24.01 -19.45 22.20
N LYS A 105 24.38 -20.69 21.84
CA LYS A 105 24.26 -21.89 22.70
C LYS A 105 24.83 -21.72 24.10
N LYS A 106 26.04 -21.11 24.23
CA LYS A 106 26.69 -20.89 25.51
C LYS A 106 25.91 -19.95 26.42
N LEU A 107 25.42 -18.85 25.84
CA LEU A 107 24.63 -17.84 26.57
C LEU A 107 23.24 -18.38 26.95
N ALA A 108 22.60 -19.13 26.07
CA ALA A 108 21.32 -19.80 26.34
C ALA A 108 21.42 -20.72 27.56
N ALA A 109 22.53 -21.50 27.69
CA ALA A 109 22.77 -22.33 28.84
C ALA A 109 22.96 -21.49 30.12
N GLN A 110 23.70 -20.39 30.06
CA GLN A 110 23.88 -19.47 31.18
C GLN A 110 22.59 -18.81 31.66
N ILE A 111 21.72 -18.44 30.72
CA ILE A 111 20.39 -17.87 31.00
C ILE A 111 19.56 -18.92 31.76
N TYR A 112 19.52 -20.16 31.26
CA TYR A 112 18.81 -21.23 31.93
C TYR A 112 19.39 -21.55 33.32
N ASP A 113 20.72 -21.61 33.46
CA ASP A 113 21.38 -21.87 34.75
C ASP A 113 21.06 -20.80 35.80
N LYS A 114 20.79 -19.56 35.37
CA LYS A 114 20.37 -18.44 36.23
C LYS A 114 18.88 -18.49 36.61
N PHE A 115 18.01 -18.78 35.67
CA PHE A 115 16.56 -18.62 35.82
C PHE A 115 15.78 -19.95 35.83
N GLY A 116 16.43 -21.08 35.49
CA GLY A 116 15.79 -22.40 35.48
C GLY A 116 14.57 -22.49 34.53
N GLU A 117 13.56 -23.19 35.01
CA GLU A 117 12.27 -23.38 34.29
C GLU A 117 11.51 -22.06 34.09
N ASP A 118 11.75 -21.04 34.92
CA ASP A 118 11.09 -19.73 34.83
C ASP A 118 11.67 -18.82 33.76
N THR A 119 12.70 -19.27 33.04
CA THR A 119 13.38 -18.47 32.01
C THR A 119 12.41 -17.78 31.03
N LEU A 120 11.44 -18.52 30.51
CA LEU A 120 10.47 -17.97 29.54
C LEU A 120 9.48 -17.00 30.20
N ASN A 121 9.04 -17.29 31.43
CA ASN A 121 8.18 -16.37 32.19
C ASN A 121 8.88 -15.05 32.50
N ILE A 122 10.19 -15.13 32.82
CA ILE A 122 10.99 -13.92 33.06
C ILE A 122 11.17 -13.09 31.78
N LEU A 123 11.48 -13.73 30.65
CA LEU A 123 11.55 -13.04 29.37
C LEU A 123 10.20 -12.39 28.98
N ASP A 124 9.10 -12.99 29.40
CA ASP A 124 7.74 -12.52 29.13
C ASP A 124 7.30 -11.35 30.01
N ARG A 125 7.56 -11.43 31.33
CA ARG A 125 7.01 -10.52 32.32
C ARG A 125 8.03 -9.53 32.87
N GLU A 126 9.28 -9.94 32.96
CA GLU A 126 10.37 -9.20 33.59
C GLU A 126 11.63 -9.16 32.70
N PRO A 127 11.54 -8.80 31.41
CA PRO A 127 12.61 -8.98 30.43
C PRO A 127 13.91 -8.23 30.79
N ASN A 128 13.83 -7.22 31.63
CA ASN A 128 15.00 -6.46 32.11
C ASN A 128 15.93 -7.31 32.98
N ARG A 129 15.41 -8.35 33.62
CA ARG A 129 16.22 -9.25 34.47
C ARG A 129 17.24 -10.08 33.72
N ILE A 130 17.14 -10.14 32.38
CA ILE A 130 18.15 -10.83 31.58
C ILE A 130 19.53 -10.19 31.71
N SER A 131 19.64 -8.94 32.12
CA SER A 131 20.88 -8.25 32.43
C SER A 131 21.58 -8.82 33.72
N GLU A 132 20.86 -9.58 34.55
CA GLU A 132 21.43 -10.25 35.71
C GLU A 132 22.36 -11.44 35.32
N VAL A 133 22.29 -11.87 34.05
CA VAL A 133 23.12 -13.00 33.55
C VAL A 133 24.53 -12.49 33.23
N PRO A 134 25.58 -13.13 33.79
CA PRO A 134 26.96 -12.73 33.51
C PRO A 134 27.26 -12.71 32.01
N GLY A 135 27.84 -11.59 31.52
CA GLY A 135 28.18 -11.42 30.10
C GLY A 135 27.07 -10.78 29.25
N ILE A 136 25.95 -10.39 29.85
CA ILE A 136 24.90 -9.61 29.21
C ILE A 136 24.96 -8.15 29.70
N GLY A 137 25.62 -7.29 28.94
CA GLY A 137 25.58 -5.84 29.16
C GLY A 137 24.29 -5.21 28.66
N GLN A 138 24.07 -3.95 29.00
CA GLN A 138 22.82 -3.23 28.72
C GLN A 138 22.41 -3.28 27.24
N LYS A 139 23.32 -3.00 26.30
CA LYS A 139 23.05 -3.04 24.85
C LYS A 139 22.60 -4.43 24.37
N ARG A 140 23.23 -5.49 24.90
CA ARG A 140 22.89 -6.86 24.53
C ARG A 140 21.55 -7.29 25.16
N SER A 141 21.25 -6.84 26.37
CA SER A 141 19.97 -7.05 27.02
C SER A 141 18.84 -6.44 26.22
N GLU A 142 19.00 -5.21 25.73
CA GLU A 142 18.02 -4.54 24.87
C GLU A 142 17.81 -5.27 23.53
N LEU A 143 18.90 -5.71 22.88
CA LEU A 143 18.83 -6.48 21.64
C LEU A 143 18.05 -7.79 21.83
N ILE A 144 18.39 -8.57 22.85
CA ILE A 144 17.73 -9.85 23.17
C ILE A 144 16.25 -9.64 23.47
N ARG A 145 15.94 -8.63 24.28
CA ARG A 145 14.56 -8.29 24.63
C ARG A 145 13.73 -7.94 23.41
N ASN A 146 14.24 -7.05 22.57
CA ASN A 146 13.50 -6.58 21.40
C ASN A 146 13.27 -7.74 20.42
N SER A 147 14.30 -8.51 20.09
CA SER A 147 14.20 -9.64 19.18
C SER A 147 13.26 -10.75 19.72
N TYR A 148 13.30 -11.05 21.01
CA TYR A 148 12.38 -12.01 21.63
C TYR A 148 10.93 -11.54 21.54
N MET A 149 10.67 -10.26 21.87
CA MET A 149 9.32 -9.69 21.84
C MET A 149 8.77 -9.62 20.42
N GLU A 150 9.59 -9.21 19.45
CA GLU A 150 9.18 -9.16 18.03
C GLU A 150 8.78 -10.54 17.51
N THR A 151 9.61 -11.56 17.75
CA THR A 151 9.36 -12.93 17.32
C THR A 151 8.07 -13.48 17.94
N ARG A 152 7.85 -13.21 19.22
CA ARG A 152 6.66 -13.65 19.95
C ARG A 152 5.40 -12.94 19.45
N CYS A 153 5.47 -11.61 19.27
CA CYS A 153 4.35 -10.83 18.77
C CYS A 153 3.94 -11.27 17.35
N ALA A 154 4.91 -11.45 16.46
CA ALA A 154 4.62 -11.89 15.09
C ALA A 154 3.86 -13.22 15.06
N ARG A 155 4.28 -14.21 15.85
CA ARG A 155 3.59 -15.51 15.93
C ARG A 155 2.15 -15.39 16.42
N LYS A 156 1.91 -14.60 17.46
CA LYS A 156 0.56 -14.38 17.98
C LYS A 156 -0.36 -13.77 16.92
N ILE A 157 0.15 -12.81 16.14
CA ILE A 157 -0.63 -12.17 15.09
C ILE A 157 -0.90 -13.15 13.94
N ILE A 158 0.10 -13.95 13.52
CA ILE A 158 -0.11 -15.00 12.52
C ILE A 158 -1.19 -15.98 12.98
N THR A 159 -1.11 -16.49 14.21
CA THR A 159 -2.10 -17.43 14.77
C THR A 159 -3.49 -16.80 14.87
N LEU A 160 -3.57 -15.50 15.19
CA LEU A 160 -4.85 -14.78 15.28
C LEU A 160 -5.51 -14.62 13.91
N LEU A 161 -4.72 -14.33 12.87
CA LEU A 161 -5.19 -13.95 11.55
C LEU A 161 -5.31 -15.12 10.57
N ALA A 162 -4.57 -16.22 10.75
CA ALA A 162 -4.60 -17.40 9.88
C ALA A 162 -6.03 -17.93 9.62
N PRO A 163 -6.94 -18.06 10.62
CA PRO A 163 -8.31 -18.53 10.39
C PRO A 163 -9.20 -17.51 9.64
N LEU A 164 -8.67 -16.36 9.26
CA LEU A 164 -9.36 -15.29 8.53
C LEU A 164 -8.83 -15.11 7.11
N ASP A 165 -8.09 -16.12 6.60
CA ASP A 165 -7.48 -16.13 5.27
C ASP A 165 -6.44 -14.99 5.05
N VAL A 166 -5.82 -14.51 6.13
CA VAL A 166 -4.73 -13.52 6.06
C VAL A 166 -3.41 -14.26 5.99
N SER A 167 -2.60 -13.97 4.98
CA SER A 167 -1.30 -14.59 4.81
C SER A 167 -0.34 -14.22 5.95
N ALA A 168 0.60 -15.12 6.26
CA ALA A 168 1.62 -14.86 7.26
C ALA A 168 2.44 -13.59 6.95
N THR A 169 2.70 -13.30 5.67
CA THR A 169 3.41 -12.08 5.24
C THR A 169 2.62 -10.81 5.61
N GLN A 170 1.32 -10.80 5.37
CA GLN A 170 0.45 -9.69 5.75
C GLN A 170 0.37 -9.52 7.27
N ALA A 171 0.27 -10.65 8.01
CA ALA A 171 0.25 -10.65 9.48
C ALA A 171 1.52 -10.03 10.07
N VAL A 172 2.69 -10.38 9.53
CA VAL A 172 3.98 -9.81 9.93
C VAL A 172 4.08 -8.33 9.58
N HIS A 173 3.61 -7.95 8.39
CA HIS A 173 3.58 -6.54 8.00
C HIS A 173 2.71 -5.72 8.97
N LEU A 174 1.53 -6.22 9.33
CA LEU A 174 0.66 -5.61 10.34
C LEU A 174 1.34 -5.49 11.70
N GLN A 175 2.04 -6.54 12.14
CA GLN A 175 2.78 -6.51 13.39
C GLN A 175 3.87 -5.44 13.38
N LYS A 176 4.65 -5.32 12.30
CA LYS A 176 5.68 -4.27 12.14
C LYS A 176 5.07 -2.86 12.20
N GLN A 177 3.91 -2.65 11.59
CA GLN A 177 3.21 -1.36 11.57
C GLN A 177 2.55 -0.99 12.92
N LEU A 178 1.97 -1.97 13.60
CA LEU A 178 1.23 -1.78 14.84
C LEU A 178 2.10 -1.95 16.11
N GLY A 179 3.29 -2.53 15.96
CA GLY A 179 4.21 -2.76 17.07
C GLY A 179 3.67 -3.74 18.10
N TYR A 180 3.99 -3.48 19.36
CA TYR A 180 3.60 -4.35 20.48
C TYR A 180 2.09 -4.34 20.81
N GLU A 181 1.38 -3.32 20.37
CA GLU A 181 -0.07 -3.20 20.58
C GLU A 181 -0.91 -3.97 19.55
N ALA A 182 -0.26 -4.59 18.55
CA ALA A 182 -0.94 -5.24 17.43
C ALA A 182 -2.01 -6.25 17.88
N GLU A 183 -1.69 -7.16 18.82
CA GLU A 183 -2.66 -8.14 19.32
C GLU A 183 -3.85 -7.48 20.00
N PHE A 184 -3.59 -6.48 20.86
CA PHE A 184 -4.66 -5.74 21.55
C PHE A 184 -5.56 -5.00 20.57
N LEU A 185 -4.99 -4.29 19.60
CA LEU A 185 -5.74 -3.53 18.61
C LEU A 185 -6.57 -4.44 17.70
N LEU A 186 -6.00 -5.55 17.22
CA LEU A 186 -6.72 -6.51 16.38
C LEU A 186 -7.90 -7.17 17.11
N ARG A 187 -7.76 -7.43 18.41
CA ARG A 187 -8.84 -8.03 19.21
C ARG A 187 -9.91 -7.03 19.66
N ASN A 188 -9.50 -5.82 20.04
CA ASN A 188 -10.40 -4.89 20.73
C ASN A 188 -10.80 -3.67 19.90
N LYS A 189 -10.00 -3.30 18.90
CA LYS A 189 -10.22 -2.10 18.08
C LYS A 189 -9.94 -2.32 16.59
N PRO A 190 -10.52 -3.35 15.96
CA PRO A 190 -10.23 -3.68 14.55
C PRO A 190 -10.62 -2.54 13.60
N TYR A 191 -11.68 -1.80 13.91
CA TYR A 191 -12.11 -0.66 13.08
C TYR A 191 -11.12 0.50 13.09
N SER A 192 -10.41 0.70 14.18
CA SER A 192 -9.34 1.72 14.22
C SER A 192 -8.16 1.37 13.33
N ILE A 193 -7.90 0.08 13.11
CA ILE A 193 -6.86 -0.40 12.21
C ILE A 193 -7.30 -0.20 10.75
N TYR A 194 -8.57 -0.47 10.44
CA TYR A 194 -9.17 -0.16 9.14
C TYR A 194 -9.05 1.34 8.82
N GLU A 195 -9.40 2.22 9.75
CA GLU A 195 -9.30 3.66 9.56
C GLU A 195 -7.87 4.16 9.29
N ARG A 196 -6.86 3.43 9.77
CA ARG A 196 -5.45 3.68 9.44
C ARG A 196 -5.05 3.17 8.06
N GLY A 197 -5.95 2.48 7.35
CA GLY A 197 -5.69 1.88 6.03
C GLY A 197 -4.82 0.63 6.08
N LEU A 198 -4.69 -0.02 7.24
CA LEU A 198 -3.83 -1.19 7.43
C LEU A 198 -4.52 -2.53 7.15
N ILE A 199 -5.84 -2.57 7.25
CA ILE A 199 -6.68 -3.72 6.91
C ILE A 199 -7.92 -3.26 6.14
N GLU A 200 -8.54 -4.17 5.41
CA GLU A 200 -9.82 -3.94 4.75
C GLU A 200 -10.99 -3.98 5.75
N PHE A 201 -12.10 -3.29 5.42
CA PHE A 201 -13.32 -3.30 6.24
C PHE A 201 -13.85 -4.71 6.47
N SER A 202 -13.80 -5.57 5.47
CA SER A 202 -14.21 -6.98 5.55
C SER A 202 -13.44 -7.77 6.60
N LEU A 203 -12.15 -7.53 6.74
CA LEU A 203 -11.31 -8.17 7.76
C LEU A 203 -11.60 -7.58 9.15
N ALA A 204 -11.84 -6.27 9.25
CA ALA A 204 -12.25 -5.64 10.52
C ALA A 204 -13.58 -6.23 11.04
N GLU A 205 -14.57 -6.46 10.16
CA GLU A 205 -15.84 -7.13 10.49
C GLU A 205 -15.61 -8.56 11.01
N LYS A 206 -14.77 -9.35 10.35
CA LYS A 206 -14.43 -10.72 10.78
C LYS A 206 -13.76 -10.74 12.16
N LEU A 207 -12.83 -9.82 12.41
CA LEU A 207 -12.14 -9.67 13.69
C LEU A 207 -13.10 -9.25 14.80
N ALA A 208 -13.94 -8.26 14.54
CA ALA A 208 -14.96 -7.77 15.47
C ALA A 208 -15.94 -8.88 15.87
N ALA A 209 -16.43 -9.66 14.92
CA ALA A 209 -17.33 -10.77 15.16
C ALA A 209 -16.68 -11.85 16.06
N ARG A 210 -15.40 -12.20 15.82
CA ARG A 210 -14.67 -13.15 16.68
C ARG A 210 -14.43 -12.64 18.09
N SER A 211 -14.25 -11.34 18.22
CA SER A 211 -14.00 -10.68 19.51
C SER A 211 -15.30 -10.38 20.27
N GLY A 212 -16.47 -10.66 19.71
CA GLY A 212 -17.77 -10.39 20.32
C GLY A 212 -18.11 -8.89 20.38
N ILE A 213 -17.53 -8.07 19.53
CA ILE A 213 -17.85 -6.63 19.44
C ILE A 213 -19.29 -6.49 18.91
N PRO A 214 -20.16 -5.71 19.58
CA PRO A 214 -21.55 -5.55 19.18
C PRO A 214 -21.70 -4.94 17.79
N LYS A 215 -22.71 -5.35 17.03
CA LYS A 215 -23.03 -4.75 15.72
C LYS A 215 -23.43 -3.27 15.80
N THR A 216 -23.81 -2.80 16.98
CA THR A 216 -24.17 -1.41 17.29
C THR A 216 -22.98 -0.59 17.81
N ASP A 217 -21.77 -1.15 17.78
CA ASP A 217 -20.56 -0.48 18.26
C ASP A 217 -20.33 0.84 17.53
N PRO A 218 -20.03 1.95 18.23
CA PRO A 218 -19.79 3.26 17.64
C PRO A 218 -18.63 3.28 16.63
N ASP A 219 -17.54 2.55 16.90
CA ASP A 219 -16.40 2.48 16.01
C ASP A 219 -16.75 1.72 14.72
N ARG A 220 -17.63 0.70 14.83
CA ARG A 220 -18.18 0.01 13.65
C ARG A 220 -19.01 0.94 12.77
N ILE A 221 -19.91 1.74 13.40
CA ILE A 221 -20.73 2.70 12.64
C ILE A 221 -19.85 3.72 11.93
N ALA A 222 -18.85 4.25 12.61
CA ALA A 222 -17.91 5.20 12.04
C ALA A 222 -17.12 4.58 10.86
N ALA A 223 -16.61 3.37 11.03
CA ALA A 223 -15.91 2.64 9.97
C ALA A 223 -16.81 2.35 8.76
N ALA A 224 -18.09 1.98 8.98
CA ALA A 224 -19.03 1.75 7.90
C ALA A 224 -19.37 3.02 7.12
N LEU A 225 -19.45 4.17 7.78
CA LEU A 225 -19.59 5.47 7.14
C LEU A 225 -18.37 5.77 6.24
N LEU A 226 -17.16 5.55 6.70
CA LEU A 226 -15.95 5.71 5.87
C LEU A 226 -15.90 4.73 4.71
N TYR A 227 -16.24 3.46 4.96
CA TYR A 227 -16.28 2.42 3.93
C TYR A 227 -17.33 2.72 2.85
N THR A 228 -18.42 3.35 3.20
CA THR A 228 -19.44 3.78 2.23
C THR A 228 -18.86 4.79 1.23
N LEU A 229 -18.03 5.74 1.67
CA LEU A 229 -17.31 6.65 0.78
C LEU A 229 -16.24 5.92 -0.01
N GLU A 230 -15.47 5.03 0.61
CA GLU A 230 -14.45 4.21 -0.05
C GLU A 230 -15.02 3.41 -1.22
N ARG A 231 -16.21 2.84 -1.06
CA ARG A 231 -16.94 2.18 -2.16
C ARG A 231 -17.26 3.14 -3.31
N GLN A 232 -17.62 4.38 -3.01
CA GLN A 232 -17.84 5.40 -4.05
C GLN A 232 -16.54 5.80 -4.74
N GLU A 233 -15.46 5.86 -4.00
CA GLU A 233 -14.12 6.13 -4.55
C GLU A 233 -13.68 5.05 -5.53
N HIS A 234 -13.93 3.78 -5.25
CA HIS A 234 -13.70 2.68 -6.21
C HIS A 234 -14.58 2.79 -7.47
N ASN A 235 -15.73 3.47 -7.37
CA ASN A 235 -16.57 3.78 -8.51
C ASN A 235 -16.17 5.10 -9.23
N GLY A 236 -15.06 5.71 -8.84
CA GLY A 236 -14.54 6.95 -9.42
C GLY A 236 -15.15 8.23 -8.85
N HIS A 237 -15.85 8.19 -7.72
CA HIS A 237 -16.47 9.37 -7.11
C HIS A 237 -15.68 9.83 -5.88
N LEU A 238 -15.43 11.15 -5.76
CA LEU A 238 -14.75 11.73 -4.57
C LEU A 238 -15.68 11.94 -3.39
N CYS A 239 -16.96 11.98 -3.62
CA CYS A 239 -17.97 12.33 -2.65
C CYS A 239 -19.30 11.65 -2.96
N GLN A 240 -20.22 11.73 -2.01
CA GLN A 240 -21.58 11.25 -2.16
C GLN A 240 -22.58 12.24 -1.59
N HIS A 241 -23.73 12.40 -2.24
CA HIS A 241 -24.82 13.23 -1.72
C HIS A 241 -25.29 12.70 -0.36
N LYS A 242 -25.46 13.58 0.63
CA LYS A 242 -25.74 13.24 2.03
C LYS A 242 -26.87 12.24 2.26
N GLU A 243 -27.94 12.32 1.47
CA GLU A 243 -29.10 11.42 1.60
C GLU A 243 -28.78 10.00 1.16
N PHE A 244 -28.06 9.85 0.03
CA PHE A 244 -27.61 8.55 -0.44
C PHE A 244 -26.53 7.97 0.46
N PHE A 245 -25.64 8.81 0.97
CA PHE A 245 -24.59 8.42 1.91
C PHE A 245 -25.15 7.73 3.16
N ILE A 246 -26.15 8.32 3.84
CA ILE A 246 -26.76 7.72 5.03
C ILE A 246 -27.53 6.43 4.67
N ARG A 247 -28.25 6.42 3.55
CA ARG A 247 -28.96 5.22 3.06
C ARG A 247 -27.99 4.06 2.81
N ASP A 248 -26.91 4.33 2.12
CA ASP A 248 -25.94 3.30 1.71
C ASP A 248 -25.12 2.83 2.91
N ALA A 249 -24.83 3.70 3.88
CA ALA A 249 -24.21 3.32 5.15
C ALA A 249 -25.09 2.36 5.97
N ILE A 250 -26.40 2.57 6.00
CA ILE A 250 -27.36 1.65 6.64
C ILE A 250 -27.32 0.28 5.94
N HIS A 251 -27.24 0.24 4.63
CA HIS A 251 -27.09 -1.02 3.88
C HIS A 251 -25.77 -1.73 4.20
N VAL A 252 -24.66 -1.00 4.35
CA VAL A 252 -23.38 -1.57 4.76
C VAL A 252 -23.43 -2.16 6.16
N LEU A 253 -24.10 -1.45 7.08
CA LEU A 253 -24.24 -1.89 8.48
C LEU A 253 -25.09 -3.15 8.63
N ASP A 254 -26.12 -3.32 7.78
CA ASP A 254 -27.05 -4.46 7.80
C ASP A 254 -27.46 -4.87 9.24
N THR A 255 -27.90 -3.87 10.03
CA THR A 255 -28.19 -4.03 11.46
C THR A 255 -29.56 -3.44 11.74
N PRO A 256 -30.63 -4.28 11.84
CA PRO A 256 -32.00 -3.81 12.01
C PRO A 256 -32.25 -3.00 13.30
N GLU A 257 -31.39 -3.19 14.31
CA GLU A 257 -31.47 -2.49 15.58
C GLU A 257 -31.06 -1.02 15.49
N LEU A 258 -30.25 -0.66 14.45
CA LEU A 258 -29.78 0.71 14.24
C LEU A 258 -30.83 1.52 13.47
N ARG A 259 -31.29 2.61 14.09
CA ARG A 259 -32.21 3.55 13.45
C ARG A 259 -31.43 4.53 12.57
N ARG A 260 -32.05 4.98 11.47
CA ARG A 260 -31.48 5.98 10.57
C ARG A 260 -30.97 7.22 11.31
N MET A 261 -31.68 7.64 12.36
CA MET A 261 -31.29 8.82 13.15
C MET A 261 -29.98 8.60 13.90
N GLU A 262 -29.73 7.42 14.43
CA GLU A 262 -28.48 7.09 15.14
C GLU A 262 -27.29 7.12 14.20
N VAL A 263 -27.38 6.53 13.00
CA VAL A 263 -26.35 6.58 11.97
C VAL A 263 -26.09 8.02 11.54
N ALA A 264 -27.14 8.83 11.37
CA ALA A 264 -27.00 10.26 11.03
C ALA A 264 -26.34 11.07 12.15
N GLN A 265 -26.63 10.76 13.42
CA GLN A 265 -25.95 11.39 14.58
C GLN A 265 -24.46 11.05 14.63
N HIS A 266 -24.08 9.79 14.33
CA HIS A 266 -22.67 9.41 14.20
C HIS A 266 -21.99 10.16 13.06
N ALA A 267 -22.61 10.24 11.88
CA ALA A 267 -22.09 11.02 10.76
C ALA A 267 -21.89 12.51 11.13
N PHE A 268 -22.86 13.09 11.84
CA PHE A 268 -22.75 14.47 12.33
C PHE A 268 -21.61 14.66 13.34
N SER A 269 -21.41 13.69 14.24
CA SER A 269 -20.28 13.70 15.17
C SER A 269 -18.94 13.64 14.44
N MET A 270 -18.85 12.82 13.38
CA MET A 270 -17.66 12.73 12.52
C MET A 270 -17.41 14.01 11.74
N LEU A 271 -18.46 14.70 11.27
CA LEU A 271 -18.34 16.05 10.65
C LEU A 271 -17.78 17.06 11.64
N LYS A 272 -18.28 17.10 12.88
CA LYS A 272 -17.75 17.97 13.94
C LYS A 272 -16.30 17.66 14.29
N ALA A 273 -15.91 16.41 14.24
CA ALA A 273 -14.54 15.96 14.49
C ALA A 273 -13.59 16.13 13.28
N GLY A 274 -14.07 16.65 12.16
CA GLY A 274 -13.29 16.79 10.93
C GLY A 274 -12.92 15.46 10.25
N ARG A 275 -13.55 14.34 10.65
CA ARG A 275 -13.36 13.01 10.03
C ARG A 275 -14.16 12.84 8.75
N LEU A 276 -15.15 13.68 8.51
CA LEU A 276 -15.90 13.86 7.28
C LEU A 276 -16.00 15.35 6.97
N ILE A 277 -16.13 15.69 5.71
CA ILE A 277 -16.37 17.07 5.25
C ILE A 277 -17.70 17.11 4.50
N LEU A 278 -18.55 18.08 4.81
CA LEU A 278 -19.78 18.35 4.09
C LEU A 278 -19.60 19.64 3.26
N TYR A 279 -19.74 19.55 1.96
CA TYR A 279 -19.68 20.68 1.04
C TYR A 279 -20.80 20.57 0.01
N HIS A 280 -21.65 21.59 -0.12
CA HIS A 280 -22.81 21.63 -1.02
C HIS A 280 -23.62 20.31 -1.05
N ASP A 281 -24.07 19.85 0.13
CA ASP A 281 -24.84 18.61 0.31
C ASP A 281 -24.10 17.30 -0.05
N HIS A 282 -22.80 17.37 -0.34
CA HIS A 282 -21.97 16.21 -0.59
C HIS A 282 -20.98 15.94 0.56
N VAL A 283 -20.89 14.69 0.93
CA VAL A 283 -20.00 14.20 2.00
C VAL A 283 -18.73 13.65 1.36
N TYR A 284 -17.59 14.08 1.88
CA TYR A 284 -16.24 13.70 1.45
C TYR A 284 -15.45 13.07 2.58
N ARG A 285 -14.46 12.25 2.23
CA ARG A 285 -13.31 12.07 3.12
C ARG A 285 -12.42 13.33 3.07
N PRO A 286 -11.84 13.76 4.23
CA PRO A 286 -11.07 15.02 4.31
C PRO A 286 -9.96 15.12 3.26
N VAL A 287 -9.24 14.04 3.00
CA VAL A 287 -8.14 13.98 2.04
C VAL A 287 -8.57 14.42 0.63
N TYR A 288 -9.74 14.00 0.18
CA TYR A 288 -10.23 14.35 -1.17
C TYR A 288 -10.84 15.74 -1.23
N ALA A 289 -11.54 16.16 -0.17
CA ALA A 289 -12.04 17.54 -0.10
C ALA A 289 -10.89 18.55 -0.13
N GLN A 290 -9.82 18.29 0.61
CA GLN A 290 -8.62 19.11 0.63
C GLN A 290 -7.90 19.06 -0.73
N ALA A 291 -7.71 17.87 -1.31
CA ALA A 291 -7.04 17.73 -2.60
C ALA A 291 -7.76 18.50 -3.72
N GLU A 292 -9.09 18.43 -3.77
CA GLU A 292 -9.89 19.15 -4.77
C GLU A 292 -9.76 20.68 -4.62
N GLN A 293 -9.83 21.19 -3.38
CA GLN A 293 -9.67 22.61 -3.09
C GLN A 293 -8.26 23.11 -3.43
N ASP A 294 -7.24 22.36 -3.03
CA ASP A 294 -5.84 22.71 -3.27
C ASP A 294 -5.52 22.76 -4.76
N VAL A 295 -5.95 21.74 -5.52
CA VAL A 295 -5.75 21.73 -6.98
C VAL A 295 -6.48 22.90 -7.64
N ALA A 296 -7.72 23.19 -7.24
CA ALA A 296 -8.46 24.35 -7.75
C ALA A 296 -7.76 25.68 -7.43
N GLN A 297 -7.19 25.81 -6.24
CA GLN A 297 -6.41 26.97 -5.87
C GLN A 297 -5.12 27.08 -6.70
N ARG A 298 -4.41 25.96 -6.88
CA ARG A 298 -3.17 25.90 -7.64
C ARG A 298 -3.38 26.27 -9.11
N ILE A 299 -4.47 25.81 -9.71
CA ILE A 299 -4.88 26.20 -11.07
C ILE A 299 -5.08 27.72 -11.16
N ARG A 300 -5.78 28.34 -10.20
CA ARG A 300 -5.98 29.80 -10.18
C ARG A 300 -4.65 30.54 -10.12
N GLU A 301 -3.74 30.10 -9.24
CA GLU A 301 -2.41 30.68 -9.10
C GLU A 301 -1.62 30.59 -10.40
N MET A 302 -1.57 29.42 -11.04
CA MET A 302 -0.89 29.25 -12.34
C MET A 302 -1.49 30.17 -13.43
N LEU A 303 -2.81 30.29 -13.51
CA LEU A 303 -3.48 31.13 -14.51
C LEU A 303 -3.24 32.63 -14.31
N THR A 304 -2.90 33.08 -13.12
CA THR A 304 -2.57 34.49 -12.83
C THR A 304 -1.10 34.84 -13.11
N MET A 305 -0.26 33.84 -13.39
CA MET A 305 1.16 34.07 -13.68
C MET A 305 1.40 34.54 -15.11
N ASN A 306 1.80 35.82 -15.27
CA ASN A 306 2.04 36.46 -16.57
C ASN A 306 3.50 36.40 -17.06
N ARG A 307 4.35 35.56 -16.52
CA ARG A 307 5.80 35.56 -16.80
C ARG A 307 6.29 34.27 -17.49
N LEU A 308 5.49 33.72 -18.37
CA LEU A 308 5.92 32.56 -19.15
C LEU A 308 6.71 32.99 -20.39
N PRO A 309 7.68 32.16 -20.80
CA PRO A 309 8.37 32.35 -22.07
C PRO A 309 7.37 32.44 -23.21
N TYR A 310 7.55 33.42 -24.10
CA TYR A 310 6.68 33.67 -25.22
C TYR A 310 7.35 33.21 -26.52
N VAL A 311 6.60 32.49 -27.35
CA VAL A 311 7.00 32.13 -28.72
C VAL A 311 6.39 33.13 -29.68
N ALA A 312 7.23 33.93 -30.33
CA ALA A 312 6.79 34.82 -31.40
C ALA A 312 6.47 34.04 -32.69
N ASP A 313 5.62 34.56 -33.51
CA ASP A 313 5.31 34.02 -34.84
C ASP A 313 4.95 32.53 -34.87
N LEU A 314 4.04 32.14 -33.93
CA LEU A 314 3.60 30.76 -33.79
C LEU A 314 3.07 30.11 -35.06
N ASP A 315 2.49 30.91 -35.97
CA ASP A 315 2.01 30.41 -37.24
C ASP A 315 3.17 29.94 -38.12
N ASP A 316 4.21 30.73 -38.22
CA ASP A 316 5.40 30.39 -39.00
C ASP A 316 6.15 29.18 -38.39
N GLU A 317 6.23 29.09 -37.07
CA GLU A 317 6.84 27.95 -36.41
C GLU A 317 6.07 26.64 -36.63
N ILE A 318 4.72 26.71 -36.60
CA ILE A 318 3.87 25.56 -36.91
C ILE A 318 4.05 25.16 -38.39
N ASP A 319 4.11 26.12 -39.32
CA ASP A 319 4.30 25.84 -40.75
C ASP A 319 5.67 25.21 -41.03
N LYS A 320 6.74 25.65 -40.35
CA LYS A 320 8.05 25.00 -40.42
C LYS A 320 7.99 23.56 -39.94
N GLU A 321 7.31 23.28 -38.82
CA GLU A 321 7.18 21.90 -38.30
C GLU A 321 6.32 21.03 -39.23
N GLN A 322 5.24 21.54 -39.77
CA GLN A 322 4.41 20.86 -40.79
C GLN A 322 5.26 20.44 -42.00
N ALA A 323 6.03 21.40 -42.52
CA ALA A 323 6.91 21.13 -43.66
C ALA A 323 7.99 20.10 -43.35
N ALA A 324 8.62 20.19 -42.16
CA ALA A 324 9.65 19.26 -41.73
C ALA A 324 9.12 17.80 -41.50
N LEU A 325 7.87 17.67 -41.08
CA LEU A 325 7.22 16.40 -40.83
C LEU A 325 6.43 15.86 -42.04
N GLY A 326 6.26 16.66 -43.08
CA GLY A 326 5.46 16.29 -44.26
C GLY A 326 3.97 16.11 -43.99
N ILE A 327 3.41 16.93 -43.09
CA ILE A 327 2.00 16.83 -42.64
C ILE A 327 1.28 18.14 -42.76
N THR A 328 -0.03 18.10 -42.67
CA THR A 328 -0.89 19.29 -42.58
C THR A 328 -1.82 19.16 -41.38
N LEU A 329 -1.79 20.13 -40.47
CA LEU A 329 -2.68 20.18 -39.31
C LEU A 329 -4.05 20.69 -39.68
N ALA A 330 -5.10 20.12 -39.12
CA ALA A 330 -6.43 20.69 -39.15
C ALA A 330 -6.47 22.04 -38.38
N PRO A 331 -7.42 22.93 -38.66
CA PRO A 331 -7.53 24.22 -37.98
C PRO A 331 -7.57 24.09 -36.44
N GLU A 332 -8.32 23.12 -35.90
CA GLU A 332 -8.45 22.85 -34.49
C GLU A 332 -7.13 22.35 -33.86
N GLN A 333 -6.41 21.53 -34.60
CA GLN A 333 -5.08 21.04 -34.17
C GLN A 333 -4.07 22.18 -34.12
N ARG A 334 -4.08 23.08 -35.14
CA ARG A 334 -3.24 24.27 -35.15
C ARG A 334 -3.56 25.21 -33.99
N GLN A 335 -4.85 25.39 -33.69
CA GLN A 335 -5.29 26.18 -32.55
C GLN A 335 -4.85 25.56 -31.21
N ALA A 336 -4.90 24.25 -31.08
CA ALA A 336 -4.43 23.55 -29.88
C ALA A 336 -2.92 23.80 -29.61
N VAL A 337 -2.09 23.77 -30.66
CA VAL A 337 -0.65 24.08 -30.52
C VAL A 337 -0.48 25.54 -30.08
N LYS A 338 -1.18 26.48 -30.70
CA LYS A 338 -1.11 27.89 -30.31
C LYS A 338 -1.52 28.12 -28.86
N THR A 339 -2.64 27.53 -28.46
CA THR A 339 -3.14 27.64 -27.08
C THR A 339 -2.13 27.05 -26.06
N ALA A 340 -1.59 25.86 -26.34
CA ALA A 340 -0.66 25.21 -25.45
C ALA A 340 0.66 25.98 -25.25
N LEU A 341 1.12 26.68 -26.29
CA LEU A 341 2.33 27.49 -26.23
C LEU A 341 2.09 28.94 -25.74
N SER A 342 0.82 29.39 -25.68
CA SER A 342 0.47 30.75 -25.25
C SER A 342 0.04 30.83 -23.76
N TYR A 343 -0.50 29.75 -23.18
CA TYR A 343 -1.07 29.77 -21.85
C TYR A 343 -0.27 28.93 -20.85
N PRO A 344 -0.31 29.26 -19.55
CA PRO A 344 0.40 28.49 -18.52
C PRO A 344 -0.16 27.10 -18.30
N LEU A 345 -1.46 26.93 -18.52
CA LEU A 345 -2.15 25.65 -18.41
C LEU A 345 -3.00 25.43 -19.67
N CYS A 346 -2.82 24.30 -20.31
CA CYS A 346 -3.61 23.89 -21.47
C CYS A 346 -4.04 22.42 -21.32
N ILE A 347 -5.31 22.16 -21.64
CA ILE A 347 -5.87 20.81 -21.73
C ILE A 347 -6.21 20.52 -23.19
N ILE A 348 -5.57 19.49 -23.76
CA ILE A 348 -5.84 19.00 -25.12
C ILE A 348 -6.67 17.72 -25.00
N SER A 349 -7.94 17.81 -25.38
CA SER A 349 -8.85 16.67 -25.40
C SER A 349 -9.16 16.22 -26.83
N GLY A 350 -9.21 14.92 -27.05
CA GLY A 350 -9.60 14.36 -28.34
C GLY A 350 -9.71 12.84 -28.30
N GLY A 351 -10.55 12.26 -29.14
CA GLY A 351 -10.73 10.82 -29.26
C GLY A 351 -9.51 10.08 -29.83
N PRO A 352 -9.57 8.75 -29.93
CA PRO A 352 -8.51 7.96 -30.54
C PRO A 352 -8.36 8.34 -32.03
N GLY A 353 -7.11 8.38 -32.49
CA GLY A 353 -6.81 8.70 -33.91
C GLY A 353 -6.91 10.19 -34.30
N THR A 354 -7.18 11.11 -33.37
CA THR A 354 -7.28 12.56 -33.66
C THR A 354 -5.92 13.26 -33.78
N GLY A 355 -4.81 12.52 -33.74
CA GLY A 355 -3.48 13.10 -33.95
C GLY A 355 -2.84 13.70 -32.70
N LYS A 356 -3.36 13.45 -31.47
CA LYS A 356 -2.80 13.97 -30.19
C LYS A 356 -1.29 13.78 -30.08
N THR A 357 -0.81 12.61 -30.41
CA THR A 357 0.61 12.27 -30.32
C THR A 357 1.48 13.09 -31.27
N MET A 358 0.95 13.42 -32.48
CA MET A 358 1.62 14.29 -33.41
C MET A 358 1.64 15.75 -32.91
N LEU A 359 0.57 16.20 -32.30
CA LEU A 359 0.53 17.54 -31.67
C LEU A 359 1.55 17.67 -30.56
N GLN A 360 1.68 16.64 -29.69
CA GLN A 360 2.69 16.61 -28.64
C GLN A 360 4.10 16.77 -29.21
N ARG A 361 4.43 16.07 -30.28
CA ARG A 361 5.74 16.18 -30.95
C ARG A 361 6.01 17.59 -31.49
N ILE A 362 5.04 18.20 -32.19
CA ILE A 362 5.15 19.57 -32.72
C ILE A 362 5.36 20.56 -31.58
N LEU A 363 4.54 20.47 -30.51
CA LEU A 363 4.65 21.32 -29.33
C LEU A 363 6.04 21.27 -28.71
N LEU A 364 6.54 20.07 -28.47
CA LEU A 364 7.83 19.85 -27.85
C LEU A 364 8.99 20.32 -28.74
N ASN A 365 8.92 20.11 -30.06
CA ASN A 365 9.91 20.56 -31.01
C ASN A 365 10.00 22.09 -31.06
N ILE A 366 8.84 22.78 -31.15
CA ILE A 366 8.81 24.24 -31.15
C ILE A 366 9.33 24.78 -29.83
N TYR A 367 8.87 24.24 -28.69
CA TYR A 367 9.29 24.70 -27.38
C TYR A 367 10.81 24.51 -27.16
N ALA A 368 11.36 23.34 -27.45
CA ALA A 368 12.78 23.05 -27.29
C ALA A 368 13.69 23.90 -28.22
N ARG A 369 13.19 24.29 -29.40
CA ARG A 369 13.91 25.18 -30.32
C ARG A 369 14.00 26.60 -29.79
N TRP A 370 12.91 27.10 -29.20
CA TRP A 370 12.84 28.46 -28.68
C TRP A 370 13.49 28.61 -27.29
N PHE A 371 13.46 27.53 -26.50
CA PHE A 371 13.96 27.52 -25.12
C PHE A 371 14.88 26.32 -24.90
N PRO A 372 16.09 26.31 -25.51
CA PRO A 372 16.98 25.15 -25.50
C PRO A 372 17.50 24.80 -24.09
N ASP A 373 17.58 25.79 -23.20
CA ASP A 373 18.11 25.62 -21.83
C ASP A 373 16.98 25.21 -20.82
N ASN A 374 15.71 25.21 -21.24
CA ASN A 374 14.58 24.90 -20.36
C ASN A 374 14.43 23.41 -20.12
N GLN A 375 14.06 23.05 -18.90
CA GLN A 375 13.79 21.69 -18.50
C GLN A 375 12.39 21.23 -18.94
N ILE A 376 12.36 20.21 -19.80
CA ILE A 376 11.13 19.61 -20.31
C ILE A 376 10.93 18.25 -19.63
N ILE A 377 9.78 18.07 -18.97
CA ILE A 377 9.37 16.79 -18.39
C ILE A 377 8.17 16.25 -19.18
N CYS A 378 8.34 15.02 -19.70
CA CYS A 378 7.24 14.28 -20.32
C CYS A 378 6.86 13.09 -19.45
N CYS A 379 5.58 12.96 -19.12
CA CYS A 379 5.11 11.85 -18.30
C CYS A 379 3.73 11.33 -18.71
N ALA A 380 3.37 10.14 -18.21
CA ALA A 380 2.05 9.54 -18.36
C ALA A 380 1.72 8.69 -17.12
N PRO A 381 0.44 8.41 -16.82
CA PRO A 381 0.04 7.60 -15.67
C PRO A 381 0.60 6.17 -15.70
N THR A 382 0.76 5.59 -16.89
CA THR A 382 1.20 4.19 -17.06
C THR A 382 2.51 4.09 -17.81
N GLY A 383 3.30 3.02 -17.51
CA GLY A 383 4.56 2.76 -18.21
C GLY A 383 4.40 2.49 -19.71
N ARG A 384 3.27 1.92 -20.12
CA ARG A 384 2.95 1.70 -21.55
C ARG A 384 2.72 3.02 -22.27
N ALA A 385 1.96 3.93 -21.68
CA ALA A 385 1.71 5.25 -22.23
C ALA A 385 2.99 6.10 -22.31
N ALA A 386 3.80 6.08 -21.25
CA ALA A 386 5.10 6.77 -21.23
C ALA A 386 6.04 6.30 -22.35
N ARG A 387 6.19 4.99 -22.54
CA ARG A 387 7.02 4.43 -23.64
C ARG A 387 6.48 4.81 -25.02
N ARG A 388 5.15 4.79 -25.21
CA ARG A 388 4.52 5.21 -26.47
C ARG A 388 4.78 6.69 -26.74
N MET A 389 4.67 7.53 -25.70
CA MET A 389 4.96 8.95 -25.78
C MET A 389 6.44 9.19 -26.18
N GLU A 390 7.39 8.56 -25.49
CA GLU A 390 8.82 8.65 -25.79
C GLU A 390 9.13 8.26 -27.23
N PHE A 391 8.62 7.11 -27.69
CA PHE A 391 8.83 6.64 -29.07
C PHE A 391 8.31 7.63 -30.11
N SER A 392 7.14 8.20 -29.88
CA SER A 392 6.44 9.05 -30.86
C SER A 392 6.94 10.50 -30.87
N THR A 393 7.22 11.05 -29.69
CA THR A 393 7.70 12.44 -29.55
C THR A 393 9.22 12.56 -29.73
N ARG A 394 9.94 11.49 -29.42
CA ARG A 394 11.42 11.44 -29.31
C ARG A 394 11.99 12.24 -28.14
N PHE A 395 11.14 12.60 -27.18
CA PHE A 395 11.56 13.17 -25.90
C PHE A 395 11.50 12.09 -24.83
N PRO A 396 12.47 12.06 -23.89
CA PRO A 396 12.44 11.12 -22.77
C PRO A 396 11.14 11.24 -21.99
N ALA A 397 10.47 10.12 -21.72
CA ALA A 397 9.23 10.11 -20.97
C ALA A 397 9.22 9.01 -19.90
N THR A 398 8.58 9.30 -18.79
CA THR A 398 8.51 8.40 -17.64
C THR A 398 7.08 8.31 -17.07
N THR A 399 6.84 7.44 -16.11
CA THR A 399 5.54 7.44 -15.42
C THR A 399 5.43 8.65 -14.51
N ALA A 400 4.21 9.19 -14.34
CA ALA A 400 3.95 10.30 -13.44
C ALA A 400 4.43 9.99 -12.00
N HIS A 401 4.19 8.77 -11.51
CA HIS A 401 4.70 8.32 -10.20
C HIS A 401 6.23 8.41 -10.11
N LYS A 402 6.94 7.97 -11.15
CA LYS A 402 8.41 8.03 -11.16
C LYS A 402 8.93 9.46 -11.30
N ALA A 403 8.27 10.29 -12.12
CA ALA A 403 8.63 11.70 -12.25
C ALA A 403 8.50 12.44 -10.91
N LEU A 404 7.50 12.08 -10.10
CA LEU A 404 7.21 12.67 -8.81
C LEU A 404 7.90 11.97 -7.62
N ASN A 405 8.78 11.00 -7.87
CA ASN A 405 9.46 10.18 -6.83
C ASN A 405 8.48 9.53 -5.83
N LEU A 406 7.24 9.24 -6.27
CA LEU A 406 6.25 8.60 -5.41
C LEU A 406 6.58 7.12 -5.23
N THR A 407 7.03 6.74 -4.04
CA THR A 407 7.20 5.34 -3.65
C THR A 407 5.86 4.78 -3.22
N GLY A 408 5.47 3.62 -3.76
CA GLY A 408 4.15 2.99 -3.65
C GLY A 408 3.68 2.60 -2.25
N GLY A 409 3.57 3.55 -1.34
CA GLY A 409 2.89 3.43 -0.05
C GLY A 409 1.62 4.28 -0.12
N GLY A 410 0.46 3.65 0.13
CA GLY A 410 -0.86 4.20 -0.07
C GLY A 410 -1.01 5.70 0.24
N LEU A 411 -1.44 6.43 -0.76
CA LEU A 411 -1.73 7.87 -0.68
C LEU A 411 -3.00 8.12 0.17
N HIS A 412 -2.92 7.82 1.47
CA HIS A 412 -4.02 8.10 2.41
C HIS A 412 -3.88 9.47 3.10
N ARG A 413 -2.73 10.15 2.87
CA ARG A 413 -2.44 11.49 3.39
C ARG A 413 -1.85 12.35 2.29
N LEU A 414 -2.15 13.64 2.34
CA LEU A 414 -1.51 14.64 1.47
C LEU A 414 -0.18 15.02 2.12
N GLU A 415 0.91 14.54 1.55
CA GLU A 415 2.27 14.94 1.92
C GLU A 415 2.87 15.72 0.77
N MET A 416 3.42 16.90 1.06
CA MET A 416 3.98 17.77 0.02
C MET A 416 5.03 17.02 -0.80
N PRO A 417 4.85 16.89 -2.13
CA PRO A 417 5.82 16.23 -2.98
C PRO A 417 7.11 17.03 -3.08
N GLU A 418 8.19 16.36 -3.48
CA GLU A 418 9.43 17.04 -3.82
C GLU A 418 9.19 17.98 -5.02
N PRO A 419 9.68 19.24 -4.97
CA PRO A 419 9.55 20.16 -6.10
C PRO A 419 10.23 19.62 -7.34
N LEU A 420 9.57 19.71 -8.48
CA LEU A 420 10.15 19.40 -9.79
C LEU A 420 10.89 20.62 -10.35
N ASP A 421 12.06 20.38 -10.92
CA ASP A 421 12.75 21.37 -11.76
C ASP A 421 12.23 21.22 -13.19
N ALA A 422 11.21 22.01 -13.53
CA ALA A 422 10.54 21.93 -14.83
C ALA A 422 10.04 23.30 -15.29
N ASP A 423 10.36 23.66 -16.53
CA ASP A 423 9.83 24.84 -17.23
C ASP A 423 8.59 24.46 -18.07
N LEU A 424 8.56 23.23 -18.58
CA LEU A 424 7.42 22.67 -19.26
C LEU A 424 7.20 21.22 -18.79
N LEU A 425 5.96 20.90 -18.38
CA LEU A 425 5.53 19.53 -18.16
C LEU A 425 4.40 19.17 -19.11
N LEU A 426 4.57 18.09 -19.86
CA LEU A 426 3.55 17.50 -20.71
C LEU A 426 3.16 16.13 -20.15
N CYS A 427 1.89 16.00 -19.76
CA CYS A 427 1.33 14.75 -19.25
C CYS A 427 0.30 14.20 -20.23
N ASP A 428 0.53 12.97 -20.73
CA ASP A 428 -0.40 12.27 -21.63
C ASP A 428 -1.31 11.31 -20.83
N GLU A 429 -2.45 10.93 -21.45
CA GLU A 429 -3.46 10.01 -20.88
C GLU A 429 -3.96 10.44 -19.49
N VAL A 430 -4.16 11.77 -19.28
CA VAL A 430 -4.58 12.31 -17.96
C VAL A 430 -5.95 11.83 -17.49
N SER A 431 -6.79 11.27 -18.36
CA SER A 431 -8.05 10.62 -18.00
C SER A 431 -7.85 9.43 -17.01
N MET A 432 -6.66 8.86 -16.97
CA MET A 432 -6.29 7.77 -16.06
C MET A 432 -5.66 8.25 -14.75
N MET A 433 -5.48 9.54 -14.54
CA MET A 433 -4.95 10.09 -13.29
C MET A 433 -6.08 10.18 -12.25
N ASP A 434 -5.79 9.70 -11.04
CA ASP A 434 -6.66 9.92 -9.89
C ASP A 434 -6.42 11.30 -9.26
N MET A 435 -7.27 11.66 -8.28
CA MET A 435 -7.20 12.96 -7.62
C MET A 435 -5.91 13.17 -6.86
N LEU A 436 -5.40 12.15 -6.19
CA LEU A 436 -4.19 12.28 -5.36
C LEU A 436 -2.93 12.40 -6.21
N LEU A 437 -2.84 11.66 -7.32
CA LEU A 437 -1.77 11.82 -8.29
C LEU A 437 -1.83 13.20 -8.94
N THR A 438 -3.03 13.69 -9.25
CA THR A 438 -3.25 15.04 -9.77
C THR A 438 -2.80 16.10 -8.76
N TRP A 439 -3.16 15.95 -7.49
CA TRP A 439 -2.73 16.84 -6.42
C TRP A 439 -1.20 16.91 -6.31
N ASN A 440 -0.54 15.74 -6.31
CA ASN A 440 0.92 15.65 -6.27
C ASN A 440 1.56 16.35 -7.47
N LEU A 441 1.01 16.14 -8.68
CA LEU A 441 1.52 16.78 -9.89
C LEU A 441 1.46 18.31 -9.78
N PHE A 442 0.30 18.86 -9.40
CA PHE A 442 0.13 20.30 -9.30
C PHE A 442 0.97 20.95 -8.21
N HIS A 443 1.25 20.24 -7.10
CA HIS A 443 2.07 20.76 -6.00
C HIS A 443 3.58 20.60 -6.22
N ALA A 444 3.99 19.62 -6.99
CA ALA A 444 5.40 19.46 -7.36
C ALA A 444 5.86 20.51 -8.39
N LEU A 445 4.94 21.04 -9.21
CA LEU A 445 5.31 21.98 -10.28
C LEU A 445 5.57 23.38 -9.71
N PRO A 446 6.63 24.09 -10.21
CA PRO A 446 6.77 25.52 -10.00
C PRO A 446 5.61 26.30 -10.63
N LEU A 447 5.26 27.47 -10.06
CA LEU A 447 4.17 28.29 -10.60
C LEU A 447 4.45 28.84 -12.00
N ASN A 448 5.71 28.99 -12.35
CA ASN A 448 6.16 29.44 -13.67
C ASN A 448 6.35 28.29 -14.69
N CYS A 449 6.01 27.05 -14.31
CA CYS A 449 6.02 25.91 -15.22
C CYS A 449 4.81 25.95 -16.15
N ARG A 450 5.02 25.70 -17.44
CA ARG A 450 3.95 25.47 -18.39
C ARG A 450 3.43 24.04 -18.29
N LEU A 451 2.15 23.85 -18.01
CA LEU A 451 1.52 22.56 -17.87
C LEU A 451 0.60 22.24 -19.05
N ILE A 452 0.91 21.18 -19.78
CA ILE A 452 0.09 20.69 -20.89
C ILE A 452 -0.43 19.30 -20.53
N LEU A 453 -1.75 19.20 -20.38
CA LEU A 453 -2.46 17.96 -20.08
C LEU A 453 -3.12 17.43 -21.34
N VAL A 454 -2.83 16.18 -21.71
CA VAL A 454 -3.39 15.56 -22.92
C VAL A 454 -4.20 14.33 -22.50
N GLY A 455 -5.39 14.18 -23.03
CA GLY A 455 -6.25 13.06 -22.66
C GLY A 455 -7.42 12.86 -23.60
N ASP A 456 -8.27 11.93 -23.21
CA ASP A 456 -9.48 11.59 -23.95
C ASP A 456 -10.65 11.53 -22.96
N ALA A 457 -11.63 12.40 -23.14
CA ALA A 457 -12.79 12.48 -22.26
C ALA A 457 -13.69 11.24 -22.30
N ASP A 458 -13.60 10.46 -23.37
CA ASP A 458 -14.44 9.28 -23.61
C ASP A 458 -13.72 7.95 -23.24
N GLN A 459 -12.44 8.03 -22.79
CA GLN A 459 -11.72 6.85 -22.30
C GLN A 459 -12.13 6.45 -20.88
N LEU A 460 -11.75 5.23 -20.49
CA LEU A 460 -11.99 4.71 -19.15
C LEU A 460 -11.37 5.62 -18.09
N PRO A 461 -12.10 5.92 -17.01
CA PRO A 461 -11.56 6.69 -15.91
C PRO A 461 -10.44 5.92 -15.19
N SER A 462 -9.71 6.62 -14.32
CA SER A 462 -8.73 6.02 -13.40
C SER A 462 -9.37 4.93 -12.52
N VAL A 463 -8.53 4.03 -12.02
CA VAL A 463 -8.96 3.02 -11.03
C VAL A 463 -9.28 3.67 -9.67
N GLY A 464 -8.66 4.82 -9.37
CA GLY A 464 -8.94 5.64 -8.19
C GLY A 464 -9.99 6.72 -8.44
N PRO A 465 -10.44 7.42 -7.38
CA PRO A 465 -11.42 8.49 -7.50
C PRO A 465 -10.91 9.63 -8.39
N ASN A 466 -11.66 9.95 -9.42
CA ASN A 466 -11.25 10.85 -10.48
C ASN A 466 -12.19 12.07 -10.59
N THR A 467 -11.61 13.26 -10.44
CA THR A 467 -12.30 14.54 -10.74
C THR A 467 -11.88 15.17 -12.05
N VAL A 468 -10.84 14.68 -12.72
CA VAL A 468 -10.40 15.21 -14.01
C VAL A 468 -11.32 14.67 -15.11
N LYS A 469 -12.63 14.92 -14.99
CA LYS A 469 -13.54 14.80 -16.11
C LYS A 469 -13.32 16.01 -17.01
N ILE A 470 -12.54 15.83 -18.07
CA ILE A 470 -12.45 16.78 -19.16
C ILE A 470 -13.84 16.80 -19.81
N ARG A 471 -14.72 17.69 -19.35
CA ARG A 471 -15.99 17.94 -20.04
C ARG A 471 -15.72 18.94 -21.14
N LYS A 472 -16.18 18.64 -22.37
CA LYS A 472 -16.33 19.64 -23.38
C LYS A 472 -17.31 20.71 -22.83
N VAL A 473 -16.85 21.92 -22.73
CA VAL A 473 -17.70 23.09 -22.52
C VAL A 473 -18.37 23.42 -23.86
#